data_a25eeda7e0918c122767aa9eebf4ed88
#
_entry.id   a25eeda7e0918c122767aa9eebf4ed88
#
_cell.length_a   1.000
_cell.length_b   1.000
_cell.length_c   1.000
_cell.angle_alpha   90.00
_cell.angle_beta   90.00
_cell.angle_gamma   90.00
#
_symmetry.space_group_name_H-M   'P 1'
#
loop_
_entity.id
_entity.type
_entity.pdbx_description
1 polymer ?
#
loop_
_entity_poly.entity_id
_entity_poly.type
_entity_poly.pdbx_seq_one_letter_code
_entity_poly.pdbx_strand_id
1 'polypeptide(L)'
;MSEIYDQLKRKYPDQRKGLFMPTDTHANSMLNIIFREYSSLSDEYRIIGFDDSPIAAQAILPISTVGQQIEKIAYEAMELLVTQMNEKKKRRPKPQTELIHKKITPILIRRDTTK
;
A
#
# COMPACT_ATOMS: atom_id res chain seq x y z
N MET A 1 -1.95 10.55 14.98
CA MET A 1 -2.67 10.92 13.72
C MET A 1 -3.42 12.25 13.84
N SER A 2 -4.08 12.52 14.95
CA SER A 2 -4.76 13.80 15.18
C SER A 2 -3.84 15.01 15.11
N GLU A 3 -2.62 14.88 15.61
CA GLU A 3 -1.61 15.94 15.58
C GLU A 3 -1.22 16.30 14.15
N ILE A 4 -1.06 15.30 13.29
CA ILE A 4 -0.73 15.50 11.88
C ILE A 4 -1.87 16.23 11.19
N TYR A 5 -3.11 15.82 11.46
CA TYR A 5 -4.29 16.45 10.89
C TYR A 5 -4.38 17.93 11.31
N ASP A 6 -4.16 18.23 12.58
CA ASP A 6 -4.18 19.60 13.08
C ASP A 6 -3.08 20.46 12.45
N GLN A 7 -1.89 19.90 12.26
CA GLN A 7 -0.79 20.58 11.58
C GLN A 7 -1.13 20.90 10.12
N LEU A 8 -1.76 19.95 9.42
CA LEU A 8 -2.16 20.15 8.03
C LEU A 8 -3.19 21.28 7.91
N LYS A 9 -4.15 21.34 8.83
CA LYS A 9 -5.15 22.40 8.82
C LYS A 9 -4.53 23.77 9.09
N ARG A 10 -3.58 23.87 10.02
CA ARG A 10 -2.92 25.13 10.35
C ARG A 10 -2.00 25.62 9.25
N LYS A 11 -1.23 24.69 8.65
CA LYS A 11 -0.22 25.02 7.65
C LYS A 11 -0.82 25.26 6.27
N TYR A 12 -1.86 24.54 5.92
CA TYR A 12 -2.48 24.61 4.60
C TYR A 12 -4.01 24.79 4.71
N PRO A 13 -4.47 25.91 5.28
CA PRO A 13 -5.92 26.13 5.39
C PRO A 13 -6.57 26.29 4.01
N ASP A 14 -7.73 25.66 3.83
CA ASP A 14 -8.56 25.78 2.61
C ASP A 14 -7.87 25.34 1.31
N GLN A 15 -6.73 24.65 1.40
CA GLN A 15 -6.04 24.11 0.22
C GLN A 15 -6.36 22.64 0.03
N ARG A 16 -6.44 22.20 -1.22
CA ARG A 16 -6.60 20.79 -1.55
C ARG A 16 -5.33 20.03 -1.16
N LYS A 17 -5.51 18.89 -0.51
CA LYS A 17 -4.41 18.08 0.01
C LYS A 17 -4.50 16.64 -0.51
N GLY A 18 -3.40 16.15 -1.07
CA GLY A 18 -3.24 14.73 -1.36
C GLY A 18 -2.40 14.10 -0.26
N LEU A 19 -2.87 13.03 0.33
CA LEU A 19 -2.20 12.33 1.42
C LEU A 19 -1.83 10.93 0.97
N PHE A 20 -0.54 10.64 0.93
CA PHE A 20 -0.03 9.29 0.71
C PHE A 20 0.38 8.73 2.06
N MET A 21 -0.39 7.75 2.54
CA MET A 21 -0.18 7.18 3.88
C MET A 21 0.68 5.92 3.79
N PRO A 22 1.52 5.65 4.80
CA PRO A 22 2.44 4.51 4.75
C PRO A 22 1.73 3.15 4.78
N THR A 23 0.53 3.07 5.31
CA THR A 23 -0.29 1.85 5.33
C THR A 23 -1.77 2.21 5.21
N ASP A 24 -2.58 1.20 4.87
CA ASP A 24 -4.04 1.37 4.84
C ASP A 24 -4.61 1.64 6.23
N THR A 25 -3.98 1.12 7.28
CA THR A 25 -4.39 1.37 8.66
C THR A 25 -4.23 2.86 9.02
N HIS A 26 -3.12 3.46 8.65
CA HIS A 26 -2.91 4.90 8.84
C HIS A 26 -3.88 5.73 8.01
N ALA A 27 -4.11 5.31 6.76
CA ALA A 27 -5.09 5.97 5.90
C ALA A 27 -6.49 5.93 6.51
N ASN A 28 -6.89 4.79 7.06
CA ASN A 28 -8.19 4.65 7.73
C ASN A 28 -8.29 5.53 8.97
N SER A 29 -7.22 5.64 9.75
CA SER A 29 -7.20 6.52 10.93
C SER A 29 -7.40 7.98 10.54
N MET A 30 -6.71 8.44 9.50
CA MET A 30 -6.86 9.79 8.98
C MET A 30 -8.28 10.02 8.44
N LEU A 31 -8.80 9.07 7.68
CA LEU A 31 -10.15 9.12 7.14
C LEU A 31 -11.20 9.27 8.25
N ASN A 32 -11.06 8.50 9.33
CA ASN A 32 -11.98 8.57 10.45
C ASN A 32 -11.95 9.92 11.15
N ILE A 33 -10.80 10.54 11.28
CA ILE A 33 -10.66 11.87 11.86
C ILE A 33 -11.39 12.91 11.00
N ILE A 34 -11.20 12.85 9.69
CA ILE A 34 -11.86 13.76 8.74
C ILE A 34 -13.37 13.57 8.79
N PHE A 35 -13.85 12.34 8.82
CA PHE A 35 -15.28 12.05 8.91
C PHE A 35 -15.92 12.52 10.21
N ARG A 36 -15.21 12.50 11.32
CA ARG A 36 -15.73 13.03 12.58
C ARG A 36 -15.98 14.53 12.52
N GLU A 37 -15.17 15.25 11.77
CA GLU A 37 -15.30 16.70 11.66
C GLU A 37 -16.30 17.11 10.58
N TYR A 38 -16.24 16.48 9.41
CA TYR A 38 -17.00 16.92 8.24
C TYR A 38 -18.11 15.98 7.79
N SER A 39 -18.24 14.81 8.41
CA SER A 39 -19.17 13.74 8.03
C SER A 39 -18.98 13.22 6.60
N SER A 40 -17.90 13.61 5.95
CA SER A 40 -17.53 13.16 4.60
C SER A 40 -16.05 13.41 4.36
N LEU A 41 -15.52 12.81 3.31
CA LEU A 41 -14.20 13.20 2.81
C LEU A 41 -14.42 14.42 1.93
N SER A 42 -14.22 15.61 2.46
CA SER A 42 -14.46 16.84 1.72
C SER A 42 -13.63 16.90 0.43
N ASP A 43 -13.98 17.82 -0.48
CA ASP A 43 -13.20 18.03 -1.71
C ASP A 43 -11.75 18.44 -1.44
N GLU A 44 -11.47 18.80 -0.19
CA GLU A 44 -10.15 19.25 0.25
C GLU A 44 -9.15 18.10 0.36
N TYR A 45 -9.60 16.85 0.59
CA TYR A 45 -8.72 15.72 0.86
C TYR A 45 -8.86 14.62 -0.16
N ARG A 46 -7.71 14.04 -0.54
CA ARG A 46 -7.61 12.79 -1.29
C ARG A 46 -6.60 11.92 -0.57
N ILE A 47 -6.93 10.64 -0.37
CA ILE A 47 -6.12 9.75 0.45
C ILE A 47 -5.77 8.49 -0.34
N ILE A 48 -4.49 8.11 -0.30
CA ILE A 48 -4.00 6.85 -0.84
C ILE A 48 -3.28 6.12 0.29
N GLY A 49 -3.64 4.87 0.51
CA GLY A 49 -2.95 3.99 1.43
C GLY A 49 -1.90 3.12 0.74
N PHE A 50 -1.42 2.10 1.44
CA PHE A 50 -0.44 1.16 0.92
C PHE A 50 -0.71 -0.22 1.51
N ASP A 51 -0.55 -1.27 0.72
CA ASP A 51 -0.65 -2.71 0.99
C ASP A 51 -1.90 -3.39 0.45
N ASP A 52 -2.98 -2.69 0.18
CA ASP A 52 -4.28 -3.30 -0.19
C ASP A 52 -4.75 -4.32 0.85
N SER A 53 -4.67 -3.95 2.11
CA SER A 53 -5.18 -4.78 3.20
C SER A 53 -6.71 -4.75 3.22
N PRO A 54 -7.37 -5.72 3.89
CA PRO A 54 -8.84 -5.76 3.95
C PRO A 54 -9.49 -4.47 4.43
N ILE A 55 -8.82 -3.73 5.30
CA ILE A 55 -9.36 -2.47 5.85
C ILE A 55 -9.59 -1.42 4.75
N ALA A 56 -8.81 -1.46 3.66
CA ALA A 56 -8.97 -0.50 2.57
C ALA A 56 -10.32 -0.65 1.87
N ALA A 57 -10.79 -1.87 1.67
CA ALA A 57 -12.09 -2.11 1.06
C ALA A 57 -13.25 -1.98 2.05
N GLN A 58 -13.00 -2.19 3.34
CA GLN A 58 -14.03 -2.23 4.40
C GLN A 58 -14.20 -0.90 5.14
N ALA A 59 -13.34 0.08 4.88
CA ALA A 59 -13.42 1.39 5.52
C ALA A 59 -14.77 2.08 5.25
N ILE A 60 -15.11 3.06 6.07
CA ILE A 60 -16.36 3.84 5.93
C ILE A 60 -16.50 4.45 4.52
N LEU A 61 -15.37 4.79 3.92
CA LEU A 61 -15.25 5.13 2.50
C LEU A 61 -14.11 4.26 1.95
N PRO A 62 -14.36 3.38 0.97
CA PRO A 62 -13.29 2.52 0.45
C PRO A 62 -12.07 3.31 0.02
N ILE A 63 -10.91 2.87 0.48
CA ILE A 63 -9.66 3.62 0.36
C ILE A 63 -8.88 3.16 -0.86
N SER A 64 -8.48 4.11 -1.72
CA SER A 64 -7.52 3.86 -2.79
C SER A 64 -6.18 3.48 -2.18
N THR A 65 -5.52 2.50 -2.74
CA THR A 65 -4.29 1.97 -2.17
C THR A 65 -3.34 1.46 -3.26
N VAL A 66 -2.09 1.26 -2.88
CA VAL A 66 -1.10 0.60 -3.75
C VAL A 66 -0.97 -0.84 -3.28
N GLY A 67 -1.39 -1.78 -4.13
CA GLY A 67 -1.28 -3.21 -3.84
C GLY A 67 0.03 -3.78 -4.30
N GLN A 68 0.68 -4.59 -3.45
CA GLN A 68 1.99 -5.18 -3.73
C GLN A 68 1.91 -6.49 -4.53
N GLN A 69 0.72 -6.95 -4.91
CA GLN A 69 0.52 -8.25 -5.57
C GLN A 69 1.14 -9.41 -4.78
N ILE A 70 0.75 -9.54 -3.52
CA ILE A 70 1.34 -10.50 -2.57
C ILE A 70 1.33 -11.93 -3.10
N GLU A 71 0.24 -12.35 -3.76
CA GLU A 71 0.16 -13.70 -4.35
C GLU A 71 1.23 -13.94 -5.42
N LYS A 72 1.45 -12.94 -6.27
CA LYS A 72 2.47 -13.02 -7.32
C LYS A 72 3.87 -13.03 -6.71
N ILE A 73 4.12 -12.23 -5.69
CA ILE A 73 5.39 -12.22 -4.96
C ILE A 73 5.64 -13.59 -4.33
N ALA A 74 4.64 -14.16 -3.66
CA ALA A 74 4.74 -15.48 -3.05
C ALA A 74 5.03 -16.58 -4.08
N TYR A 75 4.32 -16.55 -5.22
CA TYR A 75 4.54 -17.51 -6.30
C TYR A 75 5.96 -17.44 -6.85
N GLU A 76 6.42 -16.23 -7.18
CA GLU A 76 7.77 -16.03 -7.73
C GLU A 76 8.86 -16.42 -6.72
N ALA A 77 8.65 -16.11 -5.43
CA ALA A 77 9.58 -16.50 -4.38
C ALA A 77 9.69 -18.02 -4.26
N MET A 78 8.55 -18.73 -4.31
CA MET A 78 8.53 -20.21 -4.27
C MET A 78 9.20 -20.82 -5.50
N GLU A 79 8.95 -20.27 -6.69
CA GLU A 79 9.59 -20.72 -7.92
C GLU A 79 11.12 -20.62 -7.84
N LEU A 80 11.62 -19.48 -7.36
CA LEU A 80 13.05 -19.28 -7.16
C LEU A 80 13.63 -20.26 -6.15
N LEU A 81 12.95 -20.47 -5.03
CA LEU A 81 13.40 -21.37 -3.98
C LEU A 81 13.47 -22.82 -4.49
N VAL A 82 12.40 -23.28 -5.15
CA VAL A 82 12.35 -24.64 -5.72
C VAL A 82 13.46 -24.84 -6.77
N THR A 83 13.67 -23.86 -7.63
CA THR A 83 14.75 -23.90 -8.63
C THR A 83 16.12 -24.03 -7.97
N GLN A 84 16.38 -23.25 -6.92
CA GLN A 84 17.64 -23.31 -6.18
C GLN A 84 17.81 -24.66 -5.47
N MET A 85 16.75 -25.19 -4.88
CA MET A 85 16.79 -26.51 -4.24
C MET A 85 17.10 -27.63 -5.24
N ASN A 86 16.48 -27.60 -6.42
CA ASN A 86 16.73 -28.57 -7.47
C ASN A 86 18.16 -28.47 -8.01
N GLU A 87 18.70 -27.26 -8.13
CA GLU A 87 20.09 -27.06 -8.56
C GLU A 87 21.07 -27.65 -7.56
N LYS A 88 20.83 -27.49 -6.25
CA LYS A 88 21.67 -28.10 -5.21
C LYS A 88 21.62 -29.62 -5.19
N LYS A 89 20.53 -30.23 -5.67
CA LYS A 89 20.38 -31.69 -5.77
C LYS A 89 21.11 -32.29 -6.98
N LYS A 90 21.56 -31.48 -7.92
CA LYS A 90 22.30 -31.96 -9.09
C LYS A 90 23.67 -32.49 -8.68
N ARG A 91 24.13 -33.52 -9.40
CA ARG A 91 25.40 -34.15 -9.13
C ARG A 91 26.61 -33.20 -9.27
N ARG A 92 26.47 -32.17 -10.12
CA ARG A 92 27.45 -31.10 -10.31
C ARG A 92 26.70 -29.76 -10.33
N PRO A 93 26.35 -29.22 -9.17
CA PRO A 93 25.65 -27.96 -9.13
C PRO A 93 26.55 -26.84 -9.65
N LYS A 94 26.01 -25.98 -10.50
CA LYS A 94 26.71 -24.76 -10.91
C LYS A 94 26.79 -23.83 -9.72
N PRO A 95 27.97 -23.28 -9.41
CA PRO A 95 28.04 -22.25 -8.39
C PRO A 95 27.20 -21.04 -8.83
N GLN A 96 26.31 -20.60 -7.95
CA GLN A 96 25.50 -19.41 -8.22
C GLN A 96 26.38 -18.20 -7.95
N THR A 97 26.90 -17.59 -9.01
CA THR A 97 27.78 -16.43 -8.93
C THR A 97 27.04 -15.11 -8.90
N GLU A 98 25.74 -15.10 -9.24
CA GLU A 98 24.91 -13.88 -9.30
C GLU A 98 23.69 -14.02 -8.42
N LEU A 99 23.36 -12.92 -7.70
CA LEU A 99 22.11 -12.81 -6.97
C LEU A 99 20.96 -12.58 -7.95
N ILE A 100 19.91 -13.37 -7.80
CA ILE A 100 18.71 -13.19 -8.62
C ILE A 100 17.80 -12.18 -7.95
N HIS A 101 17.53 -11.08 -8.65
CA HIS A 101 16.59 -10.06 -8.21
C HIS A 101 15.41 -10.02 -9.15
N LYS A 102 14.22 -10.33 -8.63
CA LYS A 102 12.97 -10.14 -9.37
C LYS A 102 12.18 -9.01 -8.73
N LYS A 103 11.68 -8.11 -9.57
CA LYS A 103 10.83 -6.99 -9.13
C LYS A 103 9.41 -7.25 -9.59
N ILE A 104 8.47 -7.16 -8.65
CA ILE A 104 7.05 -7.24 -8.94
C ILE A 104 6.48 -5.82 -8.85
N THR A 105 5.90 -5.36 -9.94
CA THR A 105 5.36 -4.00 -10.02
C THR A 105 4.12 -3.88 -9.14
N PRO A 106 4.07 -2.91 -8.21
CA PRO A 106 2.85 -2.62 -7.47
C PRO A 106 1.74 -2.11 -8.38
N ILE A 107 0.49 -2.27 -7.96
CA ILE A 107 -0.68 -1.82 -8.71
C ILE A 107 -1.43 -0.77 -7.91
N LEU A 108 -1.76 0.36 -8.55
CA LEU A 108 -2.65 1.35 -7.97
C LEU A 108 -4.10 0.85 -8.08
N ILE A 109 -4.77 0.74 -6.94
CA ILE A 109 -6.17 0.33 -6.86
C ILE A 109 -6.97 1.56 -6.48
N ARG A 110 -7.71 2.11 -7.43
CA ARG A 110 -8.51 3.31 -7.21
C ARG A 110 -9.85 2.96 -6.60
N ARG A 111 -10.17 3.63 -5.50
CA ARG A 111 -11.45 3.53 -4.82
C ARG A 111 -12.00 4.94 -4.55
N ASP A 112 -12.86 5.08 -3.56
CA ASP A 112 -13.63 6.31 -3.36
C ASP A 112 -12.82 7.48 -2.79
N THR A 113 -11.68 7.23 -2.15
CA THR A 113 -10.86 8.30 -1.55
C THR A 113 -10.08 9.13 -2.57
N THR A 114 -10.07 8.73 -3.85
CA THR A 114 -9.39 9.47 -4.93
C THR A 114 -10.33 9.83 -6.09
N LYS A 115 -11.59 9.75 -5.88
CA LYS A 115 -12.59 10.18 -6.90
C LYS A 115 -12.63 11.68 -7.07
#